data_9fdcb58443661e3b0db42ba496f6dfb1
#
_entry.id   9fdcb58443661e3b0db42ba496f6dfb1
#
_cell.length_a   1.000
_cell.length_b   1.000
_cell.length_c   1.000
_cell.angle_alpha   90.00
_cell.angle_beta   90.00
_cell.angle_gamma   90.00
#
_symmetry.space_group_name_H-M   'P 1'
#
loop_
_entity.id
_entity.type
_entity.pdbx_description
1 polymer ?
#
loop_
_entity_poly.entity_id
_entity_poly.type
_entity_poly.pdbx_seq_one_letter_code
_entity_poly.pdbx_strand_id
1 'polypeptide(L)'
;MRASAVAAMVMAAGVTWSAGGCEAKGVVPASTASGGEVVERVEVVDGDTVAIEDPQGQRRRVRVIGIDTPEVARDGRPAQCWADEATRGLRELLQQAGEIRLVADRAVGDRDAYGRLLRQVLVDDVDVGELMLESGHARRYRATPSASRVSGRYLERERAARTAGRGLWGRCPSS
;
A
#
# COMPACT_ATOMS: atom_id res chain seq x y z
N MET A 1 -20.64 35.99 77.88
CA MET A 1 -20.00 34.73 78.30
C MET A 1 -18.80 34.52 77.38
N ARG A 2 -17.66 34.26 77.93
CA ARG A 2 -16.33 34.43 77.34
C ARG A 2 -16.05 33.35 76.26
N ALA A 3 -15.51 33.79 75.12
CA ALA A 3 -14.90 32.89 74.11
C ALA A 3 -13.42 33.30 73.93
N SER A 4 -12.54 32.37 74.23
CA SER A 4 -11.08 32.51 74.13
C SER A 4 -10.63 32.23 72.70
N ALA A 5 -9.82 33.15 72.18
CA ALA A 5 -9.13 32.93 70.88
C ALA A 5 -7.84 32.16 71.12
N VAL A 6 -7.60 31.14 70.35
CA VAL A 6 -6.31 30.43 70.19
C VAL A 6 -5.75 30.75 68.81
N ALA A 7 -4.66 31.48 68.77
CA ALA A 7 -3.90 31.73 67.56
C ALA A 7 -3.00 30.56 67.26
N ALA A 8 -3.17 29.92 66.07
CA ALA A 8 -2.25 28.91 65.54
C ALA A 8 -1.37 29.56 64.45
N MET A 9 -0.10 29.61 64.75
CA MET A 9 0.96 30.11 63.88
C MET A 9 1.33 29.00 62.89
N VAL A 10 0.98 29.18 61.60
CA VAL A 10 1.38 28.25 60.52
C VAL A 10 2.64 28.78 59.85
N MET A 11 3.74 28.05 60.05
CA MET A 11 4.99 28.26 59.31
C MET A 11 4.81 27.83 57.85
N ALA A 12 4.98 28.75 56.92
CA ALA A 12 5.06 28.47 55.48
C ALA A 12 6.45 27.93 55.15
N ALA A 13 6.52 26.61 54.88
CA ALA A 13 7.69 26.03 54.27
C ALA A 13 7.61 26.27 52.74
N GLY A 14 8.51 27.13 52.28
CA GLY A 14 8.66 27.40 50.85
C GLY A 14 9.20 26.16 50.10
N VAL A 15 8.36 25.55 49.28
CA VAL A 15 8.79 24.54 48.31
C VAL A 15 9.08 25.25 47.00
N THR A 16 10.37 25.44 46.70
CA THR A 16 10.83 25.88 45.39
C THR A 16 10.66 24.72 44.39
N TRP A 17 9.65 24.82 43.53
CA TRP A 17 9.57 23.96 42.37
C TRP A 17 10.61 24.39 41.35
N SER A 18 11.68 23.59 41.19
CA SER A 18 12.54 23.63 40.02
C SER A 18 11.71 23.19 38.83
N ALA A 19 11.48 24.10 37.90
CA ALA A 19 10.95 23.79 36.56
C ALA A 19 12.01 22.97 35.81
N GLY A 20 11.96 21.65 35.99
CA GLY A 20 12.66 20.71 35.11
C GLY A 20 12.03 20.80 33.72
N GLY A 21 12.74 21.39 32.77
CA GLY A 21 12.38 21.42 31.38
C GLY A 21 12.29 19.96 30.88
N CYS A 22 11.06 19.48 30.61
CA CYS A 22 10.87 18.34 29.74
C CYS A 22 11.23 18.79 28.32
N GLU A 23 12.49 18.60 27.94
CA GLU A 23 12.85 18.53 26.54
C GLU A 23 12.01 17.39 25.93
N ALA A 24 11.02 17.79 25.15
CA ALA A 24 10.32 16.87 24.27
C ALA A 24 11.38 16.31 23.32
N LYS A 25 11.89 15.12 23.65
CA LYS A 25 12.64 14.30 22.70
C LYS A 25 11.71 14.12 21.51
N GLY A 26 12.07 14.82 20.41
CA GLY A 26 11.37 14.66 19.15
C GLY A 26 11.25 13.15 18.88
N VAL A 27 10.03 12.69 18.82
CA VAL A 27 9.71 11.37 18.30
C VAL A 27 10.13 11.42 16.84
N VAL A 28 11.35 10.97 16.59
CA VAL A 28 11.78 10.65 15.23
C VAL A 28 10.82 9.55 14.80
N PRO A 29 9.99 9.75 13.76
CA PRO A 29 9.14 8.66 13.30
C PRO A 29 10.09 7.52 12.97
N ALA A 30 9.84 6.36 13.55
CA ALA A 30 10.58 5.15 13.25
C ALA A 30 10.51 4.98 11.74
N SER A 31 11.65 5.20 11.07
CA SER A 31 11.83 4.88 9.66
C SER A 31 11.63 3.37 9.58
N THR A 32 10.41 2.96 9.27
CA THR A 32 10.09 1.57 9.02
C THR A 32 10.97 1.12 7.87
N ALA A 33 11.71 0.05 8.07
CA ALA A 33 12.74 -0.49 7.22
C ALA A 33 12.21 -1.13 5.90
N SER A 34 11.11 -0.66 5.39
CA SER A 34 10.59 -0.98 4.06
C SER A 34 10.97 0.16 3.13
N GLY A 35 12.17 0.07 2.54
CA GLY A 35 12.63 1.04 1.54
C GLY A 35 11.62 1.12 0.39
N GLY A 36 11.08 2.31 0.15
CA GLY A 36 10.12 2.57 -0.92
C GLY A 36 9.72 4.04 -0.94
N GLU A 37 9.10 4.47 -2.03
CA GLU A 37 8.59 5.83 -2.24
C GLU A 37 7.13 5.89 -1.80
N VAL A 38 6.80 6.78 -0.84
CA VAL A 38 5.40 7.07 -0.45
C VAL A 38 4.81 8.01 -1.48
N VAL A 39 3.60 7.70 -1.94
CA VAL A 39 2.89 8.50 -2.95
C VAL A 39 1.53 8.95 -2.42
N GLU A 40 1.22 10.24 -2.62
CA GLU A 40 -0.01 10.86 -2.11
C GLU A 40 -1.18 10.73 -3.09
N ARG A 41 -0.88 10.71 -4.40
CA ARG A 41 -1.89 10.70 -5.47
C ARG A 41 -1.70 9.51 -6.38
N VAL A 42 -2.70 8.66 -6.42
CA VAL A 42 -2.72 7.48 -7.27
C VAL A 42 -4.05 7.42 -8.00
N GLU A 43 -3.99 7.25 -9.32
CA GLU A 43 -5.14 7.04 -10.19
C GLU A 43 -5.05 5.65 -10.82
N VAL A 44 -6.11 4.87 -10.75
CA VAL A 44 -6.16 3.54 -11.37
C VAL A 44 -6.43 3.69 -12.87
N VAL A 45 -5.53 3.17 -13.68
CA VAL A 45 -5.64 3.13 -15.14
C VAL A 45 -6.37 1.86 -15.58
N ASP A 46 -5.96 0.71 -15.08
CA ASP A 46 -6.55 -0.61 -15.30
C ASP A 46 -6.22 -1.51 -14.09
N GLY A 47 -6.48 -2.82 -14.19
CA GLY A 47 -6.36 -3.74 -13.05
C GLY A 47 -4.93 -3.97 -12.53
N ASP A 48 -3.90 -3.58 -13.28
CA ASP A 48 -2.49 -3.76 -12.89
C ASP A 48 -1.60 -2.54 -13.16
N THR A 49 -2.21 -1.45 -13.56
CA THR A 49 -1.50 -0.20 -13.88
C THR A 49 -2.13 0.97 -13.16
N VAL A 50 -1.31 1.74 -12.49
CA VAL A 50 -1.70 3.01 -11.87
C VAL A 50 -0.91 4.18 -12.45
N ALA A 51 -1.43 5.39 -12.33
CA ALA A 51 -0.72 6.61 -12.57
C ALA A 51 -0.48 7.33 -11.25
N ILE A 52 0.72 7.87 -11.08
CA ILE A 52 1.12 8.67 -9.93
C ILE A 52 1.56 10.05 -10.42
N GLU A 53 1.59 11.00 -9.50
CA GLU A 53 2.25 12.28 -9.68
C GLU A 53 3.55 12.27 -8.87
N ASP A 54 4.68 12.49 -9.54
CA ASP A 54 5.97 12.54 -8.85
C ASP A 54 6.16 13.89 -8.13
N PRO A 55 7.20 14.05 -7.28
CA PRO A 55 7.45 15.29 -6.55
C PRO A 55 7.65 16.52 -7.44
N GLN A 56 7.91 16.33 -8.74
CA GLN A 56 8.05 17.39 -9.74
C GLN A 56 6.72 17.68 -10.45
N GLY A 57 5.60 17.06 -10.03
CA GLY A 57 4.29 17.21 -10.65
C GLY A 57 4.13 16.47 -11.98
N GLN A 58 5.05 15.56 -12.32
CA GLN A 58 4.96 14.80 -13.56
C GLN A 58 4.16 13.52 -13.37
N ARG A 59 3.21 13.29 -14.27
CA ARG A 59 2.44 12.04 -14.28
C ARG A 59 3.27 10.88 -14.81
N ARG A 60 3.42 9.83 -14.01
CA ARG A 60 4.11 8.59 -14.36
C ARG A 60 3.20 7.39 -14.24
N ARG A 61 3.34 6.45 -15.15
CA ARG A 61 2.65 5.16 -15.06
C ARG A 61 3.49 4.16 -14.29
N VAL A 62 2.84 3.42 -13.43
CA VAL A 62 3.42 2.34 -12.62
C VAL A 62 2.70 1.04 -12.96
N ARG A 63 3.43 0.04 -13.41
CA ARG A 63 2.97 -1.33 -13.60
C ARG A 63 3.24 -2.11 -12.33
N VAL A 64 2.22 -2.68 -11.75
CA VAL A 64 2.35 -3.56 -10.58
C VAL A 64 3.11 -4.81 -11.01
N ILE A 65 4.26 -5.07 -10.40
CA ILE A 65 5.10 -6.22 -10.77
C ILE A 65 4.43 -7.53 -10.39
N GLY A 66 4.69 -8.55 -11.19
CA GLY A 66 4.35 -9.93 -10.87
C GLY A 66 2.91 -10.33 -11.11
N ILE A 67 2.01 -9.42 -11.41
CA ILE A 67 0.61 -9.71 -11.74
C ILE A 67 0.29 -9.34 -13.19
N ASP A 68 -0.79 -9.93 -13.70
CA ASP A 68 -1.36 -9.68 -15.01
C ASP A 68 -2.88 -9.76 -14.90
N THR A 69 -3.57 -8.70 -15.30
CA THR A 69 -5.03 -8.63 -15.23
C THR A 69 -5.66 -8.68 -16.62
N PRO A 70 -6.92 -9.09 -16.72
CA PRO A 70 -7.66 -8.98 -17.98
C PRO A 70 -7.69 -7.52 -18.46
N GLU A 71 -7.48 -7.35 -19.77
CA GLU A 71 -7.39 -6.04 -20.42
C GLU A 71 -8.76 -5.36 -20.54
N VAL A 72 -8.83 -4.08 -20.18
CA VAL A 72 -10.03 -3.25 -20.41
C VAL A 72 -10.20 -2.94 -21.89
N ALA A 73 -11.42 -2.55 -22.28
CA ALA A 73 -11.68 -2.14 -23.67
C ALA A 73 -10.76 -1.00 -24.10
N ARG A 74 -10.05 -1.17 -25.21
CA ARG A 74 -9.12 -0.16 -25.73
C ARG A 74 -8.93 -0.33 -27.25
N ASP A 75 -8.83 0.77 -27.95
CA ASP A 75 -8.50 0.81 -29.39
C ASP A 75 -9.39 -0.10 -30.24
N GLY A 76 -10.72 -0.12 -29.96
CA GLY A 76 -11.68 -0.93 -30.65
C GLY A 76 -11.70 -2.43 -30.27
N ARG A 77 -10.84 -2.84 -29.34
CA ARG A 77 -10.87 -4.19 -28.75
C ARG A 77 -11.83 -4.20 -27.56
N PRO A 78 -12.73 -5.20 -27.47
CA PRO A 78 -13.63 -5.33 -26.33
C PRO A 78 -12.82 -5.67 -25.05
N ALA A 79 -13.38 -5.33 -23.89
CA ALA A 79 -12.82 -5.75 -22.62
C ALA A 79 -12.80 -7.28 -22.52
N GLN A 80 -11.73 -7.80 -21.92
CA GLN A 80 -11.65 -9.21 -21.58
C GLN A 80 -12.56 -9.51 -20.38
N CYS A 81 -12.96 -10.77 -20.24
CA CYS A 81 -13.74 -11.23 -19.09
C CYS A 81 -13.01 -10.89 -17.79
N TRP A 82 -13.71 -10.26 -16.85
CA TRP A 82 -13.21 -9.82 -15.54
C TRP A 82 -12.33 -8.55 -15.53
N ALA A 83 -12.22 -7.82 -16.63
CA ALA A 83 -11.36 -6.63 -16.71
C ALA A 83 -11.85 -5.48 -15.83
N ASP A 84 -13.15 -5.20 -15.89
CA ASP A 84 -13.77 -4.12 -15.11
C ASP A 84 -13.76 -4.44 -13.61
N GLU A 85 -13.99 -5.71 -13.25
CA GLU A 85 -13.92 -6.19 -11.88
C GLU A 85 -12.50 -6.09 -11.30
N ALA A 86 -11.49 -6.46 -12.09
CA ALA A 86 -10.08 -6.33 -11.69
C ALA A 86 -9.72 -4.86 -11.46
N THR A 87 -10.11 -3.98 -12.38
CA THR A 87 -9.89 -2.53 -12.26
C THR A 87 -10.59 -1.93 -11.04
N ARG A 88 -11.83 -2.39 -10.77
CA ARG A 88 -12.58 -1.97 -9.58
C ARG A 88 -11.91 -2.46 -8.30
N GLY A 89 -11.49 -3.74 -8.27
CA GLY A 89 -10.80 -4.32 -7.11
C GLY A 89 -9.53 -3.55 -6.74
N LEU A 90 -8.69 -3.22 -7.74
CA LEU A 90 -7.51 -2.38 -7.50
C LEU A 90 -7.89 -1.00 -6.95
N ARG A 91 -8.94 -0.37 -7.51
CA ARG A 91 -9.40 0.94 -7.05
C ARG A 91 -9.88 0.91 -5.60
N GLU A 92 -10.64 -0.10 -5.22
CA GLU A 92 -11.15 -0.27 -3.86
C GLU A 92 -10.01 -0.45 -2.85
N LEU A 93 -8.97 -1.23 -3.18
CA LEU A 93 -7.79 -1.39 -2.35
C LEU A 93 -7.07 -0.05 -2.13
N LEU A 94 -6.86 0.73 -3.19
CA LEU A 94 -6.14 2.00 -3.10
C LEU A 94 -6.96 3.11 -2.44
N GLN A 95 -8.29 3.10 -2.56
CA GLN A 95 -9.17 4.10 -1.91
C GLN A 95 -9.27 3.92 -0.40
N GLN A 96 -9.05 2.71 0.10
CA GLN A 96 -9.10 2.40 1.54
C GLN A 96 -7.74 2.58 2.21
N ALA A 97 -6.68 2.89 1.44
CA ALA A 97 -5.32 3.01 1.94
C ALA A 97 -5.12 4.25 2.81
N GLY A 98 -4.50 4.09 3.96
CA GLY A 98 -3.92 5.19 4.75
C GLY A 98 -2.59 5.67 4.17
N GLU A 99 -1.77 4.75 3.70
CA GLU A 99 -0.50 5.02 3.04
C GLU A 99 -0.33 4.11 1.81
N ILE A 100 0.16 4.68 0.71
CA ILE A 100 0.54 3.92 -0.49
C ILE A 100 2.03 4.07 -0.71
N ARG A 101 2.73 2.92 -0.83
CA ARG A 101 4.18 2.88 -1.01
C ARG A 101 4.57 2.07 -2.24
N LEU A 102 5.51 2.60 -3.01
CA LEU A 102 6.06 1.96 -4.20
C LEU A 102 7.45 1.40 -3.90
N VAL A 103 7.64 0.12 -4.10
CA VAL A 103 8.91 -0.57 -3.82
C VAL A 103 9.48 -1.15 -5.11
N ALA A 104 10.72 -0.79 -5.43
CA ALA A 104 11.44 -1.37 -6.56
C ALA A 104 11.92 -2.78 -6.24
N ASP A 105 11.91 -3.66 -7.23
CA ASP A 105 12.53 -4.98 -7.14
C ASP A 105 13.70 -5.07 -8.14
N ARG A 106 14.92 -5.19 -7.61
CA ARG A 106 16.14 -5.24 -8.43
C ARG A 106 16.18 -6.40 -9.41
N ALA A 107 15.48 -7.49 -9.11
CA ALA A 107 15.42 -8.66 -9.98
C ALA A 107 14.52 -8.43 -11.23
N VAL A 108 13.63 -7.44 -11.18
CA VAL A 108 12.67 -7.15 -12.27
C VAL A 108 13.15 -6.01 -13.16
N GLY A 109 13.94 -5.09 -12.60
CA GLY A 109 14.37 -3.85 -13.26
C GLY A 109 13.49 -2.66 -12.90
N ASP A 110 13.84 -1.48 -13.44
CA ASP A 110 13.17 -0.22 -13.07
C ASP A 110 11.94 0.08 -13.94
N ARG A 111 12.05 -0.21 -15.25
CA ARG A 111 11.02 0.12 -16.24
C ARG A 111 10.80 -1.02 -17.24
N ASP A 112 9.62 -1.03 -17.80
CA ASP A 112 9.32 -1.90 -18.94
C ASP A 112 9.61 -1.21 -20.28
N ALA A 113 9.36 -1.95 -21.38
CA ALA A 113 9.57 -1.46 -22.74
C ALA A 113 8.68 -0.25 -23.11
N TYR A 114 7.63 0.01 -22.34
CA TYR A 114 6.70 1.15 -22.54
C TYR A 114 7.05 2.34 -21.65
N GLY A 115 8.15 2.27 -20.89
CA GLY A 115 8.61 3.31 -19.98
C GLY A 115 7.86 3.37 -18.64
N ARG A 116 6.94 2.43 -18.36
CA ARG A 116 6.25 2.34 -17.07
C ARG A 116 7.22 1.91 -15.99
N LEU A 117 7.13 2.54 -14.80
CA LEU A 117 7.87 2.10 -13.63
C LEU A 117 7.37 0.70 -13.19
N LEU A 118 8.29 -0.20 -12.89
CA LEU A 118 7.98 -1.52 -12.34
C LEU A 118 8.10 -1.46 -10.83
N ARG A 119 6.97 -1.55 -10.11
CA ARG A 119 6.94 -1.44 -8.64
C ARG A 119 6.02 -2.50 -8.03
N GLN A 120 6.42 -2.98 -6.89
CA GLN A 120 5.49 -3.55 -5.92
C GLN A 120 4.72 -2.38 -5.30
N VAL A 121 3.41 -2.49 -5.21
CA VAL A 121 2.54 -1.49 -4.60
C VAL A 121 2.10 -2.02 -3.26
N LEU A 122 2.38 -1.28 -2.20
CA LEU A 122 1.94 -1.60 -0.84
C LEU A 122 0.87 -0.61 -0.40
N VAL A 123 -0.15 -1.10 0.27
CA VAL A 123 -1.20 -0.35 0.95
C VAL A 123 -1.10 -0.69 2.42
N ASP A 124 -0.76 0.27 3.27
CA ASP A 124 -0.57 0.03 4.71
C ASP A 124 0.35 -1.18 4.98
N ASP A 125 1.47 -1.26 4.25
CA ASP A 125 2.45 -2.35 4.23
C ASP A 125 1.95 -3.71 3.68
N VAL A 126 0.71 -3.80 3.19
CA VAL A 126 0.16 -5.01 2.56
C VAL A 126 0.35 -4.96 1.04
N ASP A 127 0.81 -6.06 0.46
CA ASP A 127 1.10 -6.18 -0.97
C ASP A 127 -0.19 -6.28 -1.80
N VAL A 128 -0.45 -5.25 -2.60
CA VAL A 128 -1.61 -5.18 -3.50
C VAL A 128 -1.62 -6.33 -4.51
N GLY A 129 -0.45 -6.71 -5.03
CA GLY A 129 -0.34 -7.84 -5.96
C GLY A 129 -0.79 -9.16 -5.33
N GLU A 130 -0.46 -9.41 -4.06
CA GLU A 130 -0.97 -10.58 -3.34
C GLU A 130 -2.49 -10.56 -3.20
N LEU A 131 -3.07 -9.41 -2.82
CA LEU A 131 -4.52 -9.26 -2.66
C LEU A 131 -5.27 -9.46 -3.98
N MET A 132 -4.75 -8.92 -5.08
CA MET A 132 -5.31 -9.08 -6.41
C MET A 132 -5.27 -10.54 -6.90
N LEU A 133 -4.20 -11.27 -6.59
CA LEU A 133 -4.10 -12.70 -6.90
C LEU A 133 -5.02 -13.54 -6.03
N GLU A 134 -5.06 -13.27 -4.72
CA GLU A 134 -5.86 -14.02 -3.76
C GLU A 134 -7.37 -13.88 -4.02
N SER A 135 -7.82 -12.71 -4.42
CA SER A 135 -9.22 -12.45 -4.80
C SER A 135 -9.58 -12.99 -6.20
N GLY A 136 -8.59 -13.41 -6.98
CA GLY A 136 -8.78 -13.86 -8.36
C GLY A 136 -9.04 -12.71 -9.33
N HIS A 137 -8.58 -11.50 -9.03
CA HIS A 137 -8.62 -10.36 -9.96
C HIS A 137 -7.45 -10.36 -10.94
N ALA A 138 -6.37 -11.07 -10.61
CA ALA A 138 -5.18 -11.16 -11.43
C ALA A 138 -4.70 -12.60 -11.62
N ARG A 139 -3.88 -12.80 -12.64
CA ARG A 139 -3.01 -13.96 -12.83
C ARG A 139 -1.60 -13.56 -12.46
N ARG A 140 -0.77 -14.53 -12.09
CA ARG A 140 0.66 -14.27 -11.94
C ARG A 140 1.29 -14.04 -13.32
N TYR A 141 2.03 -12.93 -13.43
CA TYR A 141 2.79 -12.66 -14.65
C TYR A 141 3.96 -13.66 -14.79
N ARG A 142 3.90 -14.50 -15.80
CA ARG A 142 4.80 -15.65 -15.96
C ARG A 142 6.25 -15.26 -16.23
N ALA A 143 6.49 -14.08 -16.82
CA ALA A 143 7.83 -13.58 -17.08
C ALA A 143 8.50 -12.93 -15.86
N THR A 144 7.83 -12.90 -14.70
CA THR A 144 8.45 -12.42 -13.46
C THR A 144 9.61 -13.34 -13.08
N PRO A 145 10.83 -12.80 -12.91
CA PRO A 145 11.99 -13.61 -12.55
C PRO A 145 11.79 -14.37 -11.23
N SER A 146 12.27 -15.59 -11.16
CA SER A 146 12.18 -16.40 -9.92
C SER A 146 12.91 -15.77 -8.74
N ALA A 147 13.93 -14.93 -8.99
CA ALA A 147 14.67 -14.16 -8.00
C ALA A 147 13.89 -12.96 -7.45
N SER A 148 12.73 -12.59 -8.05
CA SER A 148 11.87 -11.56 -7.53
C SER A 148 11.33 -11.93 -6.16
N ARG A 149 11.26 -10.94 -5.25
CA ARG A 149 10.75 -11.09 -3.88
C ARG A 149 9.31 -11.61 -3.83
N VAL A 150 8.52 -11.34 -4.86
CA VAL A 150 7.09 -11.71 -4.92
C VAL A 150 6.85 -13.09 -5.51
N SER A 151 7.81 -13.67 -6.24
CA SER A 151 7.59 -14.83 -7.11
C SER A 151 6.98 -16.05 -6.40
N GLY A 152 7.51 -16.46 -5.24
CA GLY A 152 7.01 -17.61 -4.48
C GLY A 152 5.63 -17.37 -3.90
N ARG A 153 5.45 -16.26 -3.21
CA ARG A 153 4.17 -15.89 -2.56
C ARG A 153 3.05 -15.75 -3.58
N TYR A 154 3.32 -15.12 -4.71
CA TYR A 154 2.34 -14.92 -5.77
C TYR A 154 1.86 -16.23 -6.40
N LEU A 155 2.77 -17.20 -6.55
CA LEU A 155 2.40 -18.54 -7.02
C LEU A 155 1.42 -19.23 -6.06
N GLU A 156 1.63 -19.09 -4.76
CA GLU A 156 0.76 -19.68 -3.74
C GLU A 156 -0.63 -19.02 -3.75
N ARG A 157 -0.69 -17.67 -3.83
CA ARG A 157 -1.96 -16.93 -3.89
C ARG A 157 -2.76 -17.28 -5.14
N GLU A 158 -2.12 -17.31 -6.31
CA GLU A 158 -2.79 -17.73 -7.55
C GLU A 158 -3.35 -19.14 -7.44
N ARG A 159 -2.57 -20.12 -6.95
CA ARG A 159 -3.02 -21.50 -6.76
C ARG A 159 -4.24 -21.58 -5.85
N ALA A 160 -4.22 -20.89 -4.73
CA ALA A 160 -5.34 -20.85 -3.80
C ALA A 160 -6.60 -20.25 -4.44
N ALA A 161 -6.47 -19.15 -5.18
CA ALA A 161 -7.59 -18.51 -5.89
C ALA A 161 -8.18 -19.44 -6.97
N ARG A 162 -7.34 -20.11 -7.75
CA ARG A 162 -7.76 -21.08 -8.78
C ARG A 162 -8.50 -22.27 -8.17
N THR A 163 -7.96 -22.87 -7.13
CA THR A 163 -8.59 -24.01 -6.46
C THR A 163 -9.96 -23.65 -5.88
N ALA A 164 -10.09 -22.42 -5.36
CA ALA A 164 -11.35 -21.93 -4.80
C ALA A 164 -12.32 -21.34 -5.85
N GLY A 165 -11.95 -21.28 -7.13
CA GLY A 165 -12.76 -20.67 -8.20
C GLY A 165 -13.05 -19.18 -7.96
N ARG A 166 -12.11 -18.45 -7.37
CA ARG A 166 -12.30 -17.02 -7.06
C ARG A 166 -12.16 -16.15 -8.32
N GLY A 167 -12.96 -15.11 -8.40
CA GLY A 167 -12.87 -14.08 -9.43
C GLY A 167 -12.89 -14.68 -10.85
N LEU A 168 -11.91 -14.31 -11.67
CA LEU A 168 -11.77 -14.77 -13.06
C LEU A 168 -11.70 -16.30 -13.21
N TRP A 169 -11.23 -17.01 -12.16
CA TRP A 169 -11.08 -18.48 -12.22
C TRP A 169 -12.40 -19.23 -12.17
N GLY A 170 -13.44 -18.66 -11.58
CA GLY A 170 -14.76 -19.27 -11.51
C GLY A 170 -15.79 -18.61 -12.43
N ARG A 171 -15.48 -17.46 -13.01
CA ARG A 171 -16.43 -16.65 -13.77
C ARG A 171 -16.12 -16.55 -15.25
N CYS A 172 -14.86 -16.73 -15.64
CA CYS A 172 -14.45 -16.63 -17.02
C CYS A 172 -14.29 -18.00 -17.66
N PRO A 173 -14.53 -18.13 -18.98
CA PRO A 173 -14.21 -19.35 -19.71
C PRO A 173 -12.74 -19.71 -19.52
N SER A 174 -12.45 -21.01 -19.35
CA SER A 174 -11.07 -21.51 -19.30
C SER A 174 -10.38 -21.18 -20.62
N SER A 175 -9.32 -20.39 -20.58
CA SER A 175 -8.43 -20.09 -21.70
C SER A 175 -7.19 -20.95 -21.62
#